data_8afb510ca32483aad99aa969c221fbff
#
_entry.id   8afb510ca32483aad99aa969c221fbff
#
_cell.length_a   1.000
_cell.length_b   1.000
_cell.length_c   1.000
_cell.angle_alpha   90.00
_cell.angle_beta   90.00
_cell.angle_gamma   90.00
#
_symmetry.space_group_name_H-M   'P 1'
#
loop_
_entity.id
_entity.type
_entity.pdbx_description
1 polymer ?
#
loop_
_entity_poly.entity_id
_entity_poly.type
_entity_poly.pdbx_seq_one_letter_code
_entity_poly.pdbx_strand_id
1 'polypeptide(L)'
;MTKILVVEDQEDNRQILRDLLTSVDYEMVEAENGQEALTAVTEHKPDLILMDIQLPIMDGYEATRRIKADPATKDIPIIVVTSYALSGDEGKAREAGCDAYVTKPYSPRQLLAKIREYLPK
;
A
#
# COMPACT_ATOMS: atom_id res chain seq x y z
N MET A 1 5.97 -0.86 17.51
CA MET A 1 4.64 -0.53 16.97
C MET A 1 4.58 -0.86 15.49
N THR A 2 3.48 -1.43 15.05
CA THR A 2 3.33 -1.80 13.65
C THR A 2 3.24 -0.55 12.77
N LYS A 3 4.06 -0.50 11.76
CA LYS A 3 4.19 0.67 10.89
C LYS A 3 3.68 0.33 9.49
N ILE A 4 2.74 1.14 8.98
CA ILE A 4 2.15 0.93 7.67
C ILE A 4 2.46 2.14 6.79
N LEU A 5 3.05 1.88 5.62
CA LEU A 5 3.28 2.92 4.63
C LEU A 5 2.06 3.02 3.74
N VAL A 6 1.50 4.22 3.65
CA VAL A 6 0.36 4.50 2.77
C VAL A 6 0.84 5.36 1.62
N VAL A 7 0.70 4.85 0.39
CA VAL A 7 1.10 5.57 -0.82
C VAL A 7 -0.17 5.99 -1.54
N GLU A 8 -0.49 7.27 -1.45
CA GLU A 8 -1.73 7.84 -1.95
C GLU A 8 -1.51 9.33 -2.21
N ASP A 9 -1.87 9.81 -3.40
CA ASP A 9 -1.61 11.20 -3.76
C ASP A 9 -2.66 12.20 -3.27
N GLN A 10 -3.84 11.70 -2.87
CA GLN A 10 -4.94 12.56 -2.41
C GLN A 10 -4.90 12.71 -0.89
N GLU A 11 -4.79 13.95 -0.41
CA GLU A 11 -4.73 14.20 1.03
C GLU A 11 -5.99 13.70 1.75
N ASP A 12 -7.17 13.89 1.14
CA ASP A 12 -8.42 13.44 1.76
C ASP A 12 -8.41 11.94 2.00
N ASN A 13 -7.89 11.18 1.04
CA ASN A 13 -7.81 9.73 1.18
C ASN A 13 -6.79 9.33 2.23
N ARG A 14 -5.66 10.04 2.30
CA ARG A 14 -4.66 9.79 3.34
C ARG A 14 -5.23 10.07 4.73
N GLN A 15 -6.05 11.14 4.86
CA GLN A 15 -6.66 11.48 6.13
C GLN A 15 -7.59 10.37 6.62
N ILE A 16 -8.40 9.82 5.71
CA ILE A 16 -9.30 8.73 6.04
C ILE A 16 -8.51 7.52 6.57
N LEU A 17 -7.43 7.18 5.88
CA LEU A 17 -6.59 6.05 6.28
C LEU A 17 -5.84 6.34 7.58
N ARG A 18 -5.40 7.59 7.75
CA ARG A 18 -4.72 7.99 8.99
C ARG A 18 -5.62 7.79 10.20
N ASP A 19 -6.87 8.24 10.08
CA ASP A 19 -7.83 8.08 11.18
C ASP A 19 -8.11 6.61 11.44
N LEU A 20 -8.28 5.81 10.39
CA LEU A 20 -8.56 4.40 10.52
C LEU A 20 -7.41 3.65 11.19
N LEU A 21 -6.19 3.85 10.69
CA LEU A 21 -5.03 3.11 11.18
C LEU A 21 -4.67 3.52 12.62
N THR A 22 -4.78 4.81 12.90
CA THR A 22 -4.51 5.30 14.25
C THR A 22 -5.50 4.72 15.26
N SER A 23 -6.76 4.53 14.85
CA SER A 23 -7.79 4.00 15.75
C SER A 23 -7.49 2.58 16.21
N VAL A 24 -6.63 1.86 15.49
CA VAL A 24 -6.26 0.49 15.86
C VAL A 24 -4.76 0.39 16.22
N ASP A 25 -4.18 1.53 16.59
CA ASP A 25 -2.81 1.62 17.12
C ASP A 25 -1.71 1.25 16.14
N TYR A 26 -1.95 1.47 14.84
CA TYR A 26 -0.90 1.36 13.83
C TYR A 26 -0.26 2.73 13.63
N GLU A 27 1.05 2.73 13.39
CA GLU A 27 1.75 3.94 13.00
C GLU A 27 1.68 4.09 11.49
N MET A 28 1.39 5.29 10.99
CA MET A 28 1.28 5.52 9.55
C MET A 28 2.42 6.38 9.04
N VAL A 29 3.05 5.92 7.96
CA VAL A 29 4.03 6.68 7.19
C VAL A 29 3.36 7.00 5.85
N GLU A 30 3.56 8.19 5.30
CA GLU A 30 2.86 8.64 4.10
C GLU A 30 3.81 8.91 2.96
N ALA A 31 3.39 8.57 1.74
CA ALA A 31 4.06 8.92 0.50
C ALA A 31 3.02 9.35 -0.51
N GLU A 32 3.34 10.31 -1.36
CA GLU A 32 2.38 10.88 -2.30
C GLU A 32 2.55 10.36 -3.72
N ASN A 33 3.60 9.61 -3.98
CA ASN A 33 3.85 9.03 -5.30
C ASN A 33 4.78 7.84 -5.15
N GLY A 34 5.01 7.13 -6.27
CA GLY A 34 5.83 5.93 -6.23
C GLY A 34 7.28 6.18 -5.89
N GLN A 35 7.82 7.33 -6.31
CA GLN A 35 9.20 7.65 -6.02
C GLN A 35 9.40 7.88 -4.53
N GLU A 36 8.48 8.62 -3.89
CA GLU A 36 8.53 8.81 -2.45
C GLU A 36 8.36 7.49 -1.71
N ALA A 37 7.55 6.57 -2.28
CA ALA A 37 7.37 5.27 -1.68
C ALA A 37 8.67 4.50 -1.59
N LEU A 38 9.49 4.54 -2.65
CA LEU A 38 10.77 3.85 -2.65
C LEU A 38 11.69 4.39 -1.57
N THR A 39 11.72 5.70 -1.40
CA THR A 39 12.51 6.34 -0.36
C THR A 39 12.00 5.95 1.03
N ALA A 40 10.66 6.03 1.22
CA ALA A 40 10.06 5.75 2.52
C ALA A 40 10.27 4.31 2.95
N VAL A 41 10.19 3.36 2.01
CA VAL A 41 10.40 1.95 2.32
C VAL A 41 11.80 1.73 2.88
N THR A 42 12.79 2.37 2.27
CA THR A 42 14.18 2.25 2.72
C THR A 42 14.41 2.93 4.07
N GLU A 43 13.84 4.13 4.23
CA GLU A 43 14.08 4.92 5.43
C GLU A 43 13.31 4.42 6.66
N HIS A 44 12.07 4.00 6.45
CA HIS A 44 11.18 3.68 7.57
C HIS A 44 10.97 2.20 7.78
N LYS A 45 11.28 1.37 6.80
CA LYS A 45 11.15 -0.10 6.88
C LYS A 45 9.77 -0.50 7.42
N PRO A 46 8.70 -0.15 6.69
CA PRO A 46 7.36 -0.46 7.18
C PRO A 46 7.11 -1.96 7.24
N ASP A 47 6.11 -2.32 8.03
CA ASP A 47 5.71 -3.73 8.16
C ASP A 47 4.75 -4.14 7.06
N LEU A 48 4.10 -3.17 6.42
CA LEU A 48 3.13 -3.41 5.36
C LEU A 48 2.97 -2.13 4.54
N ILE A 49 2.64 -2.27 3.27
CA ILE A 49 2.44 -1.14 2.36
C ILE A 49 1.03 -1.19 1.77
N LEU A 50 0.30 -0.07 1.87
CA LEU A 50 -0.94 0.13 1.12
C LEU A 50 -0.59 0.99 -0.08
N MET A 51 -0.76 0.46 -1.29
CA MET A 51 -0.27 1.10 -2.51
C MET A 51 -1.40 1.41 -3.47
N ASP A 52 -1.61 2.70 -3.75
CA ASP A 52 -2.52 3.08 -4.82
C ASP A 52 -1.83 2.88 -6.17
N ILE A 53 -2.62 2.67 -7.21
CA ILE A 53 -2.09 2.47 -8.56
C ILE A 53 -1.88 3.80 -9.27
N GLN A 54 -2.88 4.67 -9.24
CA GLN A 54 -2.84 5.95 -9.97
C GLN A 54 -2.08 7.00 -9.20
N LEU A 55 -0.78 7.02 -9.39
CA LEU A 55 0.10 7.95 -8.72
C LEU A 55 0.85 8.78 -9.74
N PRO A 56 1.15 10.06 -9.42
CA PRO A 56 2.02 10.85 -10.29
C PRO A 56 3.46 10.39 -10.19
N ILE A 57 4.27 10.78 -11.15
CA ILE A 57 5.73 10.53 -11.21
C ILE A 57 6.05 9.06 -11.44
N MET A 58 5.63 8.17 -10.56
CA MET A 58 5.82 6.73 -10.70
C MET A 58 4.57 6.05 -10.16
N ASP A 59 3.89 5.27 -11.00
CA ASP A 59 2.64 4.63 -10.58
C ASP A 59 2.87 3.46 -9.63
N GLY A 60 1.77 2.95 -9.08
CA GLY A 60 1.85 1.90 -8.07
C GLY A 60 2.36 0.56 -8.59
N TYR A 61 2.13 0.25 -9.87
CA TYR A 61 2.66 -0.99 -10.45
C TYR A 61 4.18 -0.96 -10.49
N GLU A 62 4.74 0.14 -10.98
CA GLU A 62 6.19 0.27 -11.08
C GLU A 62 6.84 0.29 -9.71
N ALA A 63 6.24 1.03 -8.76
CA ALA A 63 6.77 1.08 -7.39
C ALA A 63 6.76 -0.32 -6.77
N THR A 64 5.67 -1.07 -6.97
CA THR A 64 5.55 -2.42 -6.44
C THR A 64 6.63 -3.33 -7.03
N ARG A 65 6.82 -3.26 -8.36
CA ARG A 65 7.86 -4.07 -9.00
C ARG A 65 9.23 -3.80 -8.43
N ARG A 66 9.56 -2.52 -8.22
CA ARG A 66 10.88 -2.15 -7.70
C ARG A 66 11.08 -2.60 -6.27
N ILE A 67 10.04 -2.45 -5.44
CA ILE A 67 10.11 -2.89 -4.04
C ILE A 67 10.31 -4.41 -3.98
N LYS A 68 9.58 -5.14 -4.80
CA LYS A 68 9.64 -6.60 -4.80
C LYS A 68 10.92 -7.14 -5.46
N ALA A 69 11.58 -6.33 -6.28
CA ALA A 69 12.84 -6.73 -6.91
C ALA A 69 14.05 -6.53 -5.99
N ASP A 70 13.89 -5.73 -4.93
CA ASP A 70 15.00 -5.43 -4.01
C ASP A 70 15.01 -6.45 -2.87
N PRO A 71 16.10 -7.21 -2.70
CA PRO A 71 16.16 -8.21 -1.63
C PRO A 71 15.94 -7.65 -0.23
N ALA A 72 16.23 -6.36 -0.02
CA ALA A 72 16.05 -5.73 1.28
C ALA A 72 14.58 -5.45 1.61
N THR A 73 13.71 -5.36 0.58
CA THR A 73 12.32 -4.95 0.76
C THR A 73 11.30 -5.93 0.20
N LYS A 74 11.74 -6.96 -0.52
CA LYS A 74 10.82 -7.86 -1.24
C LYS A 74 9.85 -8.61 -0.31
N ASP A 75 10.20 -8.78 0.95
CA ASP A 75 9.37 -9.54 1.88
C ASP A 75 8.30 -8.68 2.56
N ILE A 76 8.30 -7.37 2.34
CA ILE A 76 7.28 -6.50 2.92
C ILE A 76 5.97 -6.71 2.16
N PRO A 77 4.87 -7.06 2.84
CA PRO A 77 3.59 -7.27 2.15
C PRO A 77 3.10 -5.97 1.52
N ILE A 78 2.62 -6.06 0.28
CA ILE A 78 2.05 -4.92 -0.44
C ILE A 78 0.61 -5.25 -0.78
N ILE A 79 -0.32 -4.42 -0.30
CA ILE A 79 -1.73 -4.50 -0.64
C ILE A 79 -2.02 -3.35 -1.61
N VAL A 80 -2.37 -3.68 -2.85
CA VAL A 80 -2.74 -2.68 -3.83
C VAL A 80 -4.17 -2.27 -3.59
N VAL A 81 -4.41 -0.96 -3.46
CA VAL A 81 -5.75 -0.39 -3.23
C VAL A 81 -6.04 0.54 -4.39
N THR A 82 -7.08 0.25 -5.17
CA THR A 82 -7.34 1.01 -6.38
C THR A 82 -8.82 1.16 -6.66
N SER A 83 -9.19 2.27 -7.31
CA SER A 83 -10.56 2.48 -7.79
C SER A 83 -10.79 1.81 -9.14
N TYR A 84 -9.76 1.26 -9.75
CA TYR A 84 -9.90 0.55 -11.02
C TYR A 84 -10.24 -0.91 -10.76
N ALA A 85 -11.47 -1.28 -11.09
CA ALA A 85 -11.91 -2.66 -10.98
C ALA A 85 -12.09 -3.27 -12.37
N LEU A 86 -11.38 -2.76 -13.37
CA LEU A 86 -11.50 -3.26 -14.73
C LEU A 86 -10.76 -4.58 -14.88
N SER A 87 -11.27 -5.38 -15.80
CA SER A 87 -10.65 -6.65 -16.15
C SER A 87 -9.17 -6.44 -16.50
N GLY A 88 -8.30 -7.22 -15.90
CA GLY A 88 -6.87 -7.15 -16.16
C GLY A 88 -6.07 -6.35 -15.15
N ASP A 89 -6.70 -5.44 -14.40
CA ASP A 89 -5.96 -4.63 -13.43
C ASP A 89 -5.43 -5.47 -12.28
N GLU A 90 -6.23 -6.41 -11.80
CA GLU A 90 -5.77 -7.31 -10.75
C GLU A 90 -4.61 -8.15 -11.24
N GLY A 91 -4.67 -8.61 -12.49
CA GLY A 91 -3.58 -9.37 -13.09
C GLY A 91 -2.29 -8.58 -13.14
N LYS A 92 -2.38 -7.30 -13.54
CA LYS A 92 -1.19 -6.43 -13.57
C LYS A 92 -0.61 -6.23 -12.19
N ALA A 93 -1.47 -6.08 -11.18
CA ALA A 93 -0.99 -5.92 -9.80
C ALA A 93 -0.27 -7.17 -9.34
N ARG A 94 -0.80 -8.33 -9.63
CA ARG A 94 -0.17 -9.59 -9.26
C ARG A 94 1.14 -9.81 -10.00
N GLU A 95 1.20 -9.45 -11.29
CA GLU A 95 2.43 -9.54 -12.06
C GLU A 95 3.52 -8.62 -11.49
N ALA A 96 3.11 -7.49 -10.93
CA ALA A 96 4.06 -6.57 -10.30
C ALA A 96 4.56 -7.14 -8.96
N GLY A 97 3.88 -8.15 -8.41
CA GLY A 97 4.33 -8.83 -7.21
C GLY A 97 3.57 -8.47 -5.94
N CYS A 98 2.41 -7.82 -6.06
CA CYS A 98 1.64 -7.48 -4.86
C CYS A 98 1.13 -8.74 -4.18
N ASP A 99 0.91 -8.64 -2.88
CA ASP A 99 0.45 -9.76 -2.08
C ASP A 99 -1.07 -9.83 -2.00
N ALA A 100 -1.75 -8.68 -2.12
CA ALA A 100 -3.20 -8.62 -2.09
C ALA A 100 -3.69 -7.44 -2.90
N TYR A 101 -4.98 -7.44 -3.20
CA TYR A 101 -5.60 -6.45 -4.06
C TYR A 101 -6.97 -6.10 -3.48
N VAL A 102 -7.22 -4.81 -3.26
CA VAL A 102 -8.48 -4.31 -2.71
C VAL A 102 -9.01 -3.22 -3.63
N THR A 103 -10.29 -3.30 -3.99
CA THR A 103 -10.90 -2.29 -4.85
C THR A 103 -11.67 -1.26 -4.03
N LYS A 104 -11.61 0.00 -4.45
CA LYS A 104 -12.41 1.07 -3.87
C LYS A 104 -13.78 1.08 -4.53
N PRO A 105 -14.85 1.41 -3.81
CA PRO A 105 -14.85 1.68 -2.39
C PRO A 105 -14.76 0.39 -1.57
N TYR A 106 -14.04 0.47 -0.47
CA TYR A 106 -13.93 -0.65 0.45
C TYR A 106 -14.52 -0.23 1.80
N SER A 107 -14.95 -1.19 2.62
CA SER A 107 -15.33 -0.85 3.97
C SER A 107 -14.08 -0.83 4.85
N PRO A 108 -14.03 0.03 5.88
CA PRO A 108 -12.90 0.04 6.80
C PRO A 108 -12.65 -1.34 7.42
N ARG A 109 -13.72 -2.06 7.73
CA ARG A 109 -13.60 -3.40 8.31
C ARG A 109 -12.93 -4.37 7.36
N GLN A 110 -13.30 -4.31 6.08
CA GLN A 110 -12.70 -5.18 5.05
C GLN A 110 -11.22 -4.89 4.89
N LEU A 111 -10.84 -3.63 4.86
CA LEU A 111 -9.44 -3.25 4.71
C LEU A 111 -8.63 -3.69 5.91
N LEU A 112 -9.14 -3.45 7.13
CA LEU A 112 -8.44 -3.89 8.34
C LEU A 112 -8.28 -5.40 8.39
N ALA A 113 -9.30 -6.14 7.98
CA ALA A 113 -9.22 -7.61 7.94
C ALA A 113 -8.12 -8.05 6.98
N LYS A 114 -8.04 -7.41 5.81
CA LYS A 114 -7.01 -7.74 4.82
C LYS A 114 -5.62 -7.43 5.36
N ILE A 115 -5.46 -6.28 6.01
CA ILE A 115 -4.19 -5.89 6.61
C ILE A 115 -3.74 -6.95 7.64
N ARG A 116 -4.67 -7.38 8.48
CA ARG A 116 -4.35 -8.34 9.54
C ARG A 116 -3.94 -9.71 9.03
N GLU A 117 -4.35 -10.07 7.79
CA GLU A 117 -3.94 -11.32 7.19
C GLU A 117 -2.42 -11.38 6.96
N TYR A 118 -1.79 -10.23 6.81
CA TYR A 118 -0.38 -10.15 6.45
C TYR A 118 0.52 -9.64 7.57
N LEU A 119 -0.06 -9.30 8.71
CA LEU A 119 0.72 -8.86 9.87
C LEU A 119 0.67 -9.93 10.95
N PRO A 120 1.74 -10.06 11.75
CA PRO A 120 1.78 -11.08 12.80
C PRO A 120 0.72 -10.89 13.88
N LYS A 121 0.14 -9.73 13.92
CA LYS A 121 -0.87 -9.43 14.94
C LYS A 121 -1.97 -8.61 14.38
#